data_fca28cd67034c6088c2c68eec5319758
#
_entry.id   fca28cd67034c6088c2c68eec5319758
#
_cell.length_a   1.000
_cell.length_b   1.000
_cell.length_c   1.000
_cell.angle_alpha   90.00
_cell.angle_beta   90.00
_cell.angle_gamma   90.00
#
_symmetry.space_group_name_H-M   'P 1'
#
loop_
_entity.id
_entity.type
_entity.pdbx_description
1 polymer ?
#
loop_
_entity_poly.entity_id
_entity_poly.type
_entity_poly.pdbx_seq_one_letter_code
_entity_poly.pdbx_strand_id
1 'polypeptide(L)'
;DVENASKLRMEFSDNGVDFYVSKNTLTKIAAQNAGYEDIFNDILTGQIAIAYAGSDPTAPAKIIKKFGNDNDCLEVVGLYFNDTLYDPSKYKELANLPSYEELLTKLVYGLNSPMTKVAMTLNSVMSKLAGTLTSLQEHKK
;
A
#
# COMPACT_ATOMS: atom_id res chain seq x y z
N ASP A 1 12.25 -15.12 -17.37
CA ASP A 1 12.36 -16.57 -17.22
C ASP A 1 11.01 -17.15 -16.78
N VAL A 2 10.63 -18.32 -17.29
CA VAL A 2 9.30 -18.95 -17.05
C VAL A 2 9.09 -19.26 -15.56
N GLU A 3 10.17 -19.65 -14.87
CA GLU A 3 10.12 -19.93 -13.43
C GLU A 3 9.79 -18.68 -12.61
N ASN A 4 10.38 -17.54 -12.94
CA ASN A 4 10.13 -16.28 -12.26
C ASN A 4 8.71 -15.78 -12.51
N ALA A 5 8.20 -15.94 -13.73
CA ALA A 5 6.81 -15.60 -14.04
C ALA A 5 5.81 -16.50 -13.30
N SER A 6 6.13 -17.77 -13.10
CA SER A 6 5.29 -18.69 -12.33
C SER A 6 5.29 -18.38 -10.84
N LYS A 7 6.45 -18.05 -10.27
CA LYS A 7 6.56 -17.60 -8.87
C LYS A 7 5.80 -16.31 -8.63
N LEU A 8 5.94 -15.32 -9.52
CA LEU A 8 5.23 -14.06 -9.45
C LEU A 8 3.70 -14.26 -9.51
N ARG A 9 3.25 -15.15 -10.39
CA ARG A 9 1.82 -15.49 -10.49
C ARG A 9 1.27 -16.13 -9.22
N MET A 10 2.04 -17.01 -8.58
CA MET A 10 1.67 -17.59 -7.29
C MET A 10 1.57 -16.54 -6.20
N GLU A 11 2.58 -15.66 -6.07
CA GLU A 11 2.56 -14.58 -5.08
C GLU A 11 1.37 -13.62 -5.27
N PHE A 12 1.02 -13.31 -6.52
CA PHE A 12 -0.17 -12.50 -6.80
C PHE A 12 -1.46 -13.23 -6.40
N SER A 13 -1.59 -14.50 -6.76
CA SER A 13 -2.77 -15.32 -6.44
C SER A 13 -2.98 -15.45 -4.94
N ASP A 14 -1.91 -15.69 -4.17
CA ASP A 14 -1.95 -15.82 -2.70
C ASP A 14 -2.41 -14.53 -2.00
N ASN A 15 -2.18 -13.38 -2.63
CA ASN A 15 -2.60 -12.07 -2.11
C ASN A 15 -3.91 -11.55 -2.74
N GLY A 16 -4.64 -12.39 -3.48
CA GLY A 16 -5.92 -12.02 -4.08
C GLY A 16 -5.80 -10.99 -5.21
N VAL A 17 -4.66 -10.96 -5.87
CA VAL A 17 -4.39 -10.12 -7.05
C VAL A 17 -4.45 -10.98 -8.30
N ASP A 18 -5.31 -10.62 -9.22
CA ASP A 18 -5.41 -11.29 -10.50
C ASP A 18 -4.31 -10.83 -11.46
N PHE A 19 -3.55 -11.78 -12.00
CA PHE A 19 -2.45 -11.52 -12.91
C PHE A 19 -2.70 -12.14 -14.28
N TYR A 20 -2.82 -11.30 -15.31
CA TYR A 20 -3.11 -11.71 -16.68
C TYR A 20 -2.03 -11.24 -17.65
N VAL A 21 -1.65 -12.15 -18.54
CA VAL A 21 -0.83 -11.84 -19.71
C VAL A 21 -1.72 -11.97 -20.94
N SER A 22 -2.06 -10.86 -21.57
CA SER A 22 -2.92 -10.83 -22.76
C SER A 22 -2.24 -10.10 -23.91
N LYS A 23 -2.79 -10.29 -25.13
CA LYS A 23 -2.32 -9.54 -26.30
C LYS A 23 -2.70 -8.06 -26.15
N ASN A 24 -1.74 -7.16 -26.37
CA ASN A 24 -1.96 -5.71 -26.27
C ASN A 24 -3.16 -5.20 -27.09
N THR A 25 -3.39 -5.78 -28.28
CA THR A 25 -4.54 -5.44 -29.11
C THR A 25 -5.89 -5.76 -28.46
N LEU A 26 -5.98 -6.92 -27.78
CA LEU A 26 -7.21 -7.29 -27.07
C LEU A 26 -7.43 -6.41 -25.84
N THR A 27 -6.36 -6.09 -25.13
CA THR A 27 -6.42 -5.18 -23.98
C THR A 27 -6.87 -3.78 -24.40
N LYS A 28 -6.36 -3.26 -25.53
CA LYS A 28 -6.79 -1.96 -26.09
C LYS A 28 -8.29 -1.95 -26.42
N ILE A 29 -8.78 -2.98 -27.10
CA ILE A 29 -10.21 -3.10 -27.44
C ILE A 29 -11.07 -3.20 -26.16
N ALA A 30 -10.62 -3.97 -25.19
CA ALA A 30 -11.34 -4.09 -23.91
C ALA A 30 -11.39 -2.76 -23.16
N ALA A 31 -10.29 -2.01 -23.14
CA ALA A 31 -10.21 -0.69 -22.53
C ALA A 31 -11.14 0.33 -23.24
N GLN A 32 -11.17 0.33 -24.58
CA GLN A 32 -12.09 1.16 -25.35
C GLN A 32 -13.56 0.84 -25.05
N ASN A 33 -13.91 -0.44 -25.00
CA ASN A 33 -15.27 -0.86 -24.66
C ASN A 33 -15.68 -0.49 -23.23
N ALA A 34 -14.71 -0.38 -22.33
CA ALA A 34 -14.93 0.04 -20.93
C ALA A 34 -14.94 1.58 -20.76
N GLY A 35 -14.74 2.35 -21.83
CA GLY A 35 -14.75 3.82 -21.80
C GLY A 35 -13.41 4.46 -21.46
N TYR A 36 -12.33 3.69 -21.44
CA TYR A 36 -10.96 4.20 -21.21
C TYR A 36 -10.25 4.45 -22.55
N GLU A 37 -10.80 5.37 -23.34
CA GLU A 37 -10.23 5.69 -24.65
C GLU A 37 -8.87 6.38 -24.49
N ASP A 38 -7.88 5.90 -25.26
CA ASP A 38 -6.54 6.47 -25.43
C ASP A 38 -5.56 6.47 -24.23
N ILE A 39 -6.02 6.20 -23.01
CA ILE A 39 -5.16 6.25 -21.81
C ILE A 39 -4.03 5.20 -21.88
N PHE A 40 -4.29 4.05 -22.49
CA PHE A 40 -3.36 2.92 -22.52
C PHE A 40 -2.61 2.76 -23.83
N ASN A 41 -2.85 3.61 -24.85
CA ASN A 41 -2.28 3.44 -26.19
C ASN A 41 -0.75 3.53 -26.20
N ASP A 42 -0.19 4.43 -25.40
CA ASP A 42 1.26 4.67 -25.34
C ASP A 42 2.00 3.65 -24.44
N ILE A 43 1.26 3.05 -23.51
CA ILE A 43 1.83 2.17 -22.50
C ILE A 43 1.83 0.71 -22.97
N LEU A 44 0.82 0.30 -23.73
CA LEU A 44 0.65 -1.06 -24.22
C LEU A 44 1.57 -1.35 -25.42
N THR A 45 2.88 -1.28 -25.20
CA THR A 45 3.92 -1.61 -26.18
C THR A 45 4.83 -2.71 -25.65
N GLY A 46 5.08 -3.76 -26.43
CA GLY A 46 5.93 -4.89 -26.03
C GLY A 46 5.19 -6.01 -25.26
N GLN A 47 5.92 -6.72 -24.42
CA GLN A 47 5.36 -7.81 -23.59
C GLN A 47 4.85 -7.23 -22.27
N ILE A 48 3.54 -7.13 -22.12
CA ILE A 48 2.90 -6.52 -20.95
C ILE A 48 2.03 -7.55 -20.24
N ALA A 49 2.14 -7.54 -18.92
CA ALA A 49 1.26 -8.24 -18.00
C ALA A 49 0.46 -7.23 -17.19
N ILE A 50 -0.76 -7.54 -16.87
CA ILE A 50 -1.66 -6.68 -16.12
C ILE A 50 -1.97 -7.36 -14.79
N ALA A 51 -1.79 -6.63 -13.70
CA ALA A 51 -2.17 -7.05 -12.36
C ALA A 51 -3.38 -6.23 -11.89
N TYR A 52 -4.46 -6.91 -11.54
CA TYR A 52 -5.67 -6.28 -11.02
C TYR A 52 -5.74 -6.47 -9.51
N ALA A 53 -5.81 -5.35 -8.79
CA ALA A 53 -6.12 -5.36 -7.38
C ALA A 53 -7.64 -5.45 -7.18
N GLY A 54 -8.11 -6.46 -6.48
CA GLY A 54 -9.52 -6.59 -6.10
C GLY A 54 -9.89 -5.66 -4.95
N SER A 55 -9.52 -6.02 -3.74
CA SER A 55 -9.92 -5.32 -2.52
C SER A 55 -8.85 -4.35 -1.98
N ASP A 56 -7.57 -4.63 -2.19
CA ASP A 56 -6.47 -3.79 -1.69
C ASP A 56 -5.60 -3.27 -2.84
N PRO A 57 -5.72 -1.98 -3.22
CA PRO A 57 -4.96 -1.40 -4.32
C PRO A 57 -3.44 -1.32 -4.05
N THR A 58 -3.01 -1.46 -2.79
CA THR A 58 -1.59 -1.42 -2.45
C THR A 58 -0.90 -2.78 -2.56
N ALA A 59 -1.67 -3.87 -2.58
CA ALA A 59 -1.13 -5.24 -2.64
C ALA A 59 -0.24 -5.49 -3.86
N PRO A 60 -0.64 -5.16 -5.11
CA PRO A 60 0.23 -5.37 -6.27
C PRO A 60 1.54 -4.62 -6.18
N ALA A 61 1.51 -3.36 -5.70
CA ALA A 61 2.71 -2.54 -5.58
C ALA A 61 3.71 -3.10 -4.55
N LYS A 62 3.22 -3.66 -3.44
CA LYS A 62 4.07 -4.31 -2.42
C LYS A 62 4.73 -5.57 -2.96
N ILE A 63 3.98 -6.40 -3.69
CA ILE A 63 4.49 -7.64 -4.30
C ILE A 63 5.54 -7.30 -5.35
N ILE A 64 5.25 -6.34 -6.24
CA ILE A 64 6.18 -5.89 -7.28
C ILE A 64 7.46 -5.34 -6.65
N LYS A 65 7.37 -4.57 -5.57
CA LYS A 65 8.54 -4.03 -4.86
C LYS A 65 9.39 -5.15 -4.25
N LYS A 66 8.76 -6.14 -3.61
CA LYS A 66 9.44 -7.29 -3.01
C LYS A 66 10.14 -8.10 -4.10
N PHE A 67 9.42 -8.43 -5.16
CA PHE A 67 9.95 -9.23 -6.26
C PHE A 67 11.02 -8.49 -7.07
N GLY A 68 10.88 -7.17 -7.26
CA GLY A 68 11.86 -6.34 -7.94
C GLY A 68 13.18 -6.17 -7.18
N ASN A 69 13.20 -6.36 -5.86
CA ASN A 69 14.46 -6.41 -5.09
C ASN A 69 15.21 -7.72 -5.29
N ASP A 70 14.48 -8.82 -5.57
CA ASP A 70 15.07 -10.14 -5.76
C ASP A 70 15.41 -10.42 -7.23
N ASN A 71 14.77 -9.71 -8.16
CA ASN A 71 14.91 -9.92 -9.60
C ASN A 71 14.88 -8.60 -10.37
N ASP A 72 16.00 -8.24 -10.99
CA ASP A 72 16.15 -7.03 -11.83
C ASP A 72 15.39 -7.10 -13.19
N CYS A 73 14.65 -8.19 -13.43
CA CYS A 73 13.99 -8.46 -14.72
C CYS A 73 12.58 -7.87 -14.83
N LEU A 74 12.05 -7.24 -13.76
CA LEU A 74 10.70 -6.71 -13.73
C LEU A 74 10.71 -5.19 -13.85
N GLU A 75 10.11 -4.69 -14.93
CA GLU A 75 9.94 -3.26 -15.16
C GLU A 75 8.46 -2.89 -15.05
N VAL A 76 8.17 -1.89 -14.25
CA VAL A 76 6.80 -1.34 -14.14
C VAL A 76 6.64 -0.28 -15.20
N VAL A 77 5.72 -0.47 -16.12
CA VAL A 77 5.46 0.45 -17.24
C VAL A 77 4.50 1.57 -16.84
N GLY A 78 3.52 1.30 -15.99
CA GLY A 78 2.55 2.27 -15.53
C GLY A 78 1.63 1.74 -14.46
N LEU A 79 0.96 2.65 -13.77
CA LEU A 79 -0.01 2.38 -12.73
C LEU A 79 -1.29 3.14 -13.03
N TYR A 80 -2.41 2.44 -12.99
CA TYR A 80 -3.72 3.05 -13.17
C TYR A 80 -4.53 2.93 -11.87
N PHE A 81 -4.91 4.08 -11.30
CA PHE A 81 -5.66 4.14 -10.07
C PHE A 81 -6.54 5.39 -10.01
N ASN A 82 -7.79 5.28 -9.58
CA ASN A 82 -8.76 6.38 -9.50
C ASN A 82 -8.85 7.22 -10.80
N ASP A 83 -9.04 6.54 -11.92
CA ASP A 83 -9.16 7.15 -13.26
C ASP A 83 -7.96 8.03 -13.68
N THR A 84 -6.83 7.83 -13.01
CA THR A 84 -5.60 8.56 -13.29
C THR A 84 -4.44 7.59 -13.55
N LEU A 85 -3.71 7.88 -14.62
CA LEU A 85 -2.48 7.17 -14.93
C LEU A 85 -1.31 7.82 -14.18
N TYR A 86 -0.54 7.01 -13.48
CA TYR A 86 0.64 7.43 -12.74
C TYR A 86 1.91 6.90 -13.39
N ASP A 87 2.96 7.71 -13.31
CA ASP A 87 4.30 7.31 -13.75
C ASP A 87 4.82 6.07 -13.01
N PRO A 88 5.66 5.27 -13.68
CA PRO A 88 6.27 4.09 -13.08
C PRO A 88 6.97 4.37 -11.75
N SER A 89 7.59 5.55 -11.59
CA SER A 89 8.32 5.92 -10.36
C SER A 89 7.47 5.92 -9.10
N LYS A 90 6.16 6.14 -9.24
CA LYS A 90 5.23 6.23 -8.10
C LYS A 90 4.83 4.88 -7.50
N TYR A 91 5.16 3.75 -8.15
CA TYR A 91 4.88 2.45 -7.54
C TYR A 91 5.62 2.26 -6.20
N LYS A 92 6.79 2.88 -6.05
CA LYS A 92 7.57 2.83 -4.80
C LYS A 92 6.87 3.54 -3.65
N GLU A 93 6.20 4.66 -3.94
CA GLU A 93 5.40 5.40 -2.96
C GLU A 93 4.18 4.57 -2.54
N LEU A 94 3.44 4.01 -3.51
CA LEU A 94 2.30 3.13 -3.24
C LEU A 94 2.69 1.89 -2.46
N ALA A 95 3.83 1.28 -2.76
CA ALA A 95 4.34 0.12 -2.04
C ALA A 95 4.72 0.42 -0.58
N ASN A 96 4.99 1.68 -0.25
CA ASN A 96 5.26 2.11 1.12
C ASN A 96 3.98 2.44 1.91
N LEU A 97 2.84 2.55 1.25
CA LEU A 97 1.57 2.80 1.93
C LEU A 97 1.13 1.57 2.72
N PRO A 98 0.58 1.78 3.92
CA PRO A 98 -0.09 0.72 4.66
C PRO A 98 -1.30 0.17 3.88
N SER A 99 -1.79 -1.00 4.27
CA SER A 99 -3.03 -1.55 3.71
C SER A 99 -4.23 -0.64 4.02
N TYR A 100 -5.31 -0.81 3.27
CA TYR A 100 -6.53 -0.03 3.50
C TYR A 100 -7.06 -0.15 4.94
N GLU A 101 -7.02 -1.36 5.50
CA GLU A 101 -7.43 -1.62 6.90
C GLU A 101 -6.50 -0.92 7.91
N GLU A 102 -5.21 -0.91 7.65
CA GLU A 102 -4.25 -0.19 8.49
C GLU A 102 -4.43 1.33 8.41
N LEU A 103 -4.79 1.87 7.24
CA LEU A 103 -5.10 3.28 7.07
C LEU A 103 -6.37 3.66 7.83
N LEU A 104 -7.43 2.85 7.77
CA LEU A 104 -8.64 3.03 8.56
C LEU A 104 -8.34 2.98 10.06
N THR A 105 -7.54 2.02 10.49
CA THR A 105 -7.11 1.88 11.88
C THR A 105 -6.36 3.13 12.34
N LYS A 106 -5.40 3.63 11.55
CA LYS A 106 -4.68 4.87 11.84
C LYS A 106 -5.61 6.09 11.92
N LEU A 107 -6.62 6.15 11.05
CA LEU A 107 -7.62 7.22 11.09
C LEU A 107 -8.41 7.19 12.41
N VAL A 108 -8.90 6.02 12.82
CA VAL A 108 -9.62 5.85 14.09
C VAL A 108 -8.73 6.20 15.30
N TYR A 109 -7.50 5.74 15.31
CA TYR A 109 -6.52 6.13 16.34
C TYR A 109 -6.26 7.63 16.36
N GLY A 110 -6.14 8.26 15.18
CA GLY A 110 -5.98 9.70 15.05
C GLY A 110 -7.15 10.49 15.65
N LEU A 111 -8.37 10.03 15.43
CA LEU A 111 -9.58 10.65 16.00
C LEU A 111 -9.68 10.47 17.52
N ASN A 112 -9.24 9.33 18.05
CA ASN A 112 -9.25 9.05 19.49
C ASN A 112 -8.03 9.64 20.23
N SER A 113 -6.97 9.97 19.51
CA SER A 113 -5.72 10.48 20.09
C SER A 113 -5.89 11.71 20.99
N PRO A 114 -6.69 12.74 20.64
CA PRO A 114 -6.90 13.90 21.50
C PRO A 114 -7.48 13.53 22.86
N MET A 115 -8.48 12.66 22.89
CA MET A 115 -9.12 12.23 24.15
C MET A 115 -8.15 11.42 25.03
N THR A 116 -7.38 10.53 24.41
CA THR A 116 -6.37 9.75 25.10
C THR A 116 -5.27 10.64 25.67
N LYS A 117 -4.80 11.66 24.91
CA LYS A 117 -3.80 12.62 25.37
C LYS A 117 -4.31 13.44 26.57
N VAL A 118 -5.55 13.90 26.54
CA VAL A 118 -6.14 14.63 27.67
C VAL A 118 -6.20 13.74 28.93
N ALA A 119 -6.67 12.51 28.79
CA ALA A 119 -6.71 11.56 29.92
C ALA A 119 -5.29 11.28 30.47
N MET A 120 -4.31 11.08 29.60
CA MET A 120 -2.91 10.87 29.99
C MET A 120 -2.31 12.10 30.69
N THR A 121 -2.57 13.30 30.20
CA THR A 121 -2.07 14.53 30.85
C THR A 121 -2.64 14.73 32.22
N LEU A 122 -3.94 14.51 32.44
CA LEU A 122 -4.57 14.57 33.74
C LEU A 122 -3.96 13.54 34.70
N ASN A 123 -3.83 12.29 34.27
CA ASN A 123 -3.22 11.24 35.07
C ASN A 123 -1.74 11.52 35.39
N SER A 124 -0.98 12.12 34.46
CA SER A 124 0.41 12.44 34.66
C SER A 124 0.64 13.50 35.74
N VAL A 125 -0.25 14.47 35.83
CA VAL A 125 -0.20 15.51 36.88
C VAL A 125 -0.44 14.87 38.26
N MET A 126 -1.47 14.02 38.36
CA MET A 126 -1.74 13.30 39.62
C MET A 126 -0.59 12.37 40.03
N SER A 127 -0.03 11.65 39.08
CA SER A 127 1.10 10.76 39.33
C SER A 127 2.36 11.52 39.76
N LYS A 128 2.62 12.70 39.18
CA LYS A 128 3.73 13.58 39.59
C LYS A 128 3.55 14.12 41.00
N LEU A 129 2.33 14.54 41.36
CA LEU A 129 2.01 14.99 42.72
C LEU A 129 2.18 13.86 43.73
N ALA A 130 1.68 12.67 43.43
CA ALA A 130 1.87 11.51 44.30
C ALA A 130 3.36 11.13 44.45
N GLY A 131 4.12 11.14 43.34
CA GLY A 131 5.56 10.88 43.35
C GLY A 131 6.36 11.89 44.18
N THR A 132 6.03 13.21 44.06
CA THR A 132 6.71 14.24 44.88
C THR A 132 6.38 14.08 46.37
N LEU A 133 5.14 13.74 46.73
CA LEU A 133 4.77 13.47 48.12
C LEU A 133 5.51 12.26 48.67
N THR A 134 5.65 11.19 47.92
CA THR A 134 6.39 9.99 48.30
C THR A 134 7.88 10.29 48.51
N SER A 135 8.52 11.05 47.60
CA SER A 135 9.90 11.48 47.72
C SER A 135 10.14 12.36 48.94
N LEU A 136 9.20 13.27 49.25
CA LEU A 136 9.28 14.09 50.45
C LEU A 136 9.14 13.29 51.74
N GLN A 137 8.34 12.20 51.73
CA GLN A 137 8.21 11.29 52.84
C GLN A 137 9.48 10.48 53.09
N GLU A 138 10.15 10.03 52.02
CA GLU A 138 11.41 9.31 52.09
C GLU A 138 12.57 10.20 52.56
N HIS A 139 12.60 11.46 52.18
CA HIS A 139 13.61 12.43 52.64
C HIS A 139 13.43 12.87 54.11
N LYS A 140 12.29 12.62 54.70
CA LYS A 140 11.98 13.01 56.08
C LYS A 140 12.19 11.88 57.12
N LYS A 141 12.60 10.72 56.61
CA LYS A 141 13.07 9.56 57.42
C LYS A 141 14.58 9.55 57.47
#